data_1a19042f9695b177136448c9df47a3c8
#
_entry.id   1a19042f9695b177136448c9df47a3c8
#
_cell.length_a   1.000
_cell.length_b   1.000
_cell.length_c   1.000
_cell.angle_alpha   90.00
_cell.angle_beta   90.00
_cell.angle_gamma   90.00
#
_symmetry.space_group_name_H-M   'P 1'
#
loop_
_entity.id
_entity.type
_entity.pdbx_description
1 polymer ?
#
loop_
_entity_poly.entity_id
_entity_poly.type
_entity_poly.pdbx_seq_one_letter_code
_entity_poly.pdbx_strand_id
1 'polypeptide(L)'
;MRPGLHAAAVAVLALTVLPVGCGPKTPDYQSIWTRTTTTPTTTEAPVPFAQYLKDSGVSGEPVAPDKLTDLTVSIPTPPGWEKVDKPNIAPTTETIAKAGKLPTAMLMVFKLDGDFDAADLVKHGNADATLAENFRLLDQSGANFHGFPSSMIEGSYDLNGQRLHTYNRIVIPTGSAPDRQRYLVQLAVTSLAEQAAPDAADIQAIIHGFTVAAK
;
A
#
# COMPACT_ATOMS: atom_id res chain seq x y z
N MET A 1 -50.64 44.88 50.40
CA MET A 1 -51.82 44.16 51.02
C MET A 1 -51.68 42.68 50.64
N ARG A 2 -51.58 41.83 51.62
CA ARG A 2 -51.77 40.34 51.58
C ARG A 2 -53.27 40.08 51.43
N PRO A 3 -53.83 38.85 51.20
CA PRO A 3 -53.33 37.48 51.34
C PRO A 3 -53.63 36.61 50.09
N GLY A 4 -53.45 35.35 49.99
CA GLY A 4 -53.30 34.19 50.88
C GLY A 4 -53.55 32.88 50.14
N LEU A 5 -52.81 31.89 50.52
CA LEU A 5 -52.97 30.45 50.55
C LEU A 5 -54.22 29.78 49.84
N HIS A 6 -53.98 28.64 49.13
CA HIS A 6 -54.18 27.28 49.67
C HIS A 6 -53.74 26.21 48.67
N ALA A 7 -53.13 25.16 49.23
CA ALA A 7 -52.76 23.89 48.64
C ALA A 7 -53.96 22.96 48.42
N ALA A 8 -53.89 22.11 47.38
CA ALA A 8 -54.55 20.83 47.39
C ALA A 8 -53.86 19.84 46.48
N ALA A 9 -53.31 18.80 47.06
CA ALA A 9 -52.79 17.64 46.39
C ALA A 9 -53.88 16.71 45.94
N VAL A 10 -53.87 16.24 44.70
CA VAL A 10 -54.69 15.10 44.25
C VAL A 10 -53.70 14.11 43.53
N ALA A 11 -53.54 12.95 44.16
CA ALA A 11 -52.89 11.81 43.60
C ALA A 11 -53.83 11.09 42.63
N VAL A 12 -53.36 10.92 41.36
CA VAL A 12 -54.08 10.07 40.41
C VAL A 12 -53.18 8.89 40.09
N LEU A 13 -53.62 7.71 40.46
CA LEU A 13 -53.00 6.43 40.09
C LEU A 13 -53.32 6.17 38.62
N ALA A 14 -52.33 6.14 37.78
CA ALA A 14 -52.45 5.72 36.39
C ALA A 14 -51.96 4.27 36.24
N LEU A 15 -52.85 3.39 35.90
CA LEU A 15 -52.60 2.01 35.48
C LEU A 15 -51.86 2.03 34.15
N THR A 16 -50.64 1.55 34.12
CA THR A 16 -49.91 1.31 32.87
C THR A 16 -50.21 -0.07 32.32
N VAL A 17 -50.98 -0.11 31.25
CA VAL A 17 -51.13 -1.31 30.40
C VAL A 17 -49.92 -1.43 29.50
N LEU A 18 -49.13 -2.51 29.69
CA LEU A 18 -48.04 -2.86 28.81
C LEU A 18 -48.56 -3.56 27.55
N PRO A 19 -48.33 -3.08 26.34
CA PRO A 19 -48.55 -3.87 25.14
C PRO A 19 -47.40 -4.87 24.98
N VAL A 20 -47.70 -6.16 25.05
CA VAL A 20 -46.82 -7.24 24.61
C VAL A 20 -46.80 -7.20 23.09
N GLY A 21 -45.84 -6.51 22.51
CA GLY A 21 -45.56 -6.52 21.09
C GLY A 21 -44.68 -7.71 20.71
N CYS A 22 -45.27 -8.78 20.17
CA CYS A 22 -44.52 -9.77 19.38
C CYS A 22 -44.15 -9.13 18.04
N GLY A 23 -43.02 -8.42 17.99
CA GLY A 23 -42.38 -8.03 16.74
C GLY A 23 -41.56 -9.17 16.18
N PRO A 24 -41.46 -9.34 14.85
CA PRO A 24 -40.56 -10.30 14.25
C PRO A 24 -39.13 -9.99 14.67
N LYS A 25 -38.41 -11.01 15.15
CA LYS A 25 -36.99 -10.90 15.49
C LYS A 25 -36.23 -10.51 14.21
N THR A 26 -35.71 -9.29 14.17
CA THR A 26 -34.72 -8.89 13.17
C THR A 26 -33.49 -9.80 13.31
N PRO A 27 -32.95 -10.35 12.20
CA PRO A 27 -31.73 -11.12 12.26
C PRO A 27 -30.64 -10.27 12.90
N ASP A 28 -29.97 -10.82 13.90
CA ASP A 28 -28.83 -10.18 14.54
C ASP A 28 -27.60 -10.25 13.61
N TYR A 29 -27.39 -9.23 12.79
CA TYR A 29 -26.25 -9.10 11.92
C TYR A 29 -24.94 -8.81 12.66
N GLN A 30 -24.96 -8.66 13.97
CA GLN A 30 -23.72 -8.44 14.75
C GLN A 30 -22.92 -9.72 14.99
N SER A 31 -23.51 -10.89 14.82
CA SER A 31 -22.83 -12.17 15.02
C SER A 31 -21.87 -12.57 13.89
N ILE A 32 -21.92 -11.90 12.73
CA ILE A 32 -21.00 -12.18 11.61
C ILE A 32 -19.63 -11.51 11.80
N TRP A 33 -19.53 -10.57 12.71
CA TRP A 33 -18.27 -9.90 13.07
C TRP A 33 -17.77 -10.40 14.43
N THR A 34 -17.59 -11.72 14.54
CA THR A 34 -16.81 -12.26 15.66
C THR A 34 -15.39 -11.74 15.48
N ARG A 35 -15.06 -10.67 16.20
CA ARG A 35 -13.67 -10.27 16.38
C ARG A 35 -12.95 -11.46 16.98
N THR A 36 -12.25 -12.22 16.15
CA THR A 36 -11.23 -13.11 16.66
C THR A 36 -10.22 -12.18 17.34
N THR A 37 -10.25 -12.18 18.67
CA THR A 37 -9.22 -11.53 19.47
C THR A 37 -7.97 -12.35 19.27
N THR A 38 -7.24 -12.10 18.18
CA THR A 38 -5.85 -12.51 18.08
C THR A 38 -5.15 -11.77 19.19
N THR A 39 -4.61 -12.51 20.13
CA THR A 39 -3.62 -12.04 21.11
C THR A 39 -2.65 -11.14 20.33
N PRO A 40 -2.36 -9.90 20.78
CA PRO A 40 -1.38 -9.08 20.09
C PRO A 40 -0.05 -9.84 20.14
N THR A 41 0.32 -10.48 19.05
CA THR A 41 1.70 -10.79 18.79
C THR A 41 2.39 -9.43 18.85
N THR A 42 3.36 -9.26 19.72
CA THR A 42 4.20 -8.07 19.76
C THR A 42 4.83 -7.96 18.39
N THR A 43 4.18 -7.22 17.51
CA THR A 43 4.70 -6.96 16.17
C THR A 43 5.79 -5.93 16.41
N GLU A 44 7.03 -6.36 16.26
CA GLU A 44 8.17 -5.46 16.22
C GLU A 44 7.87 -4.33 15.23
N ALA A 45 8.18 -3.08 15.62
CA ALA A 45 7.89 -1.95 14.76
C ALA A 45 8.56 -2.17 13.39
N PRO A 46 7.87 -1.90 12.27
CA PRO A 46 8.45 -2.11 10.95
C PRO A 46 9.73 -1.29 10.80
N VAL A 47 10.79 -1.94 10.31
CA VAL A 47 12.08 -1.31 10.00
C VAL A 47 12.08 -0.93 8.53
N PRO A 48 12.60 0.25 8.13
CA PRO A 48 12.74 0.61 6.73
C PRO A 48 13.42 -0.49 5.92
N PHE A 49 12.93 -0.76 4.73
CA PHE A 49 13.38 -1.92 3.95
C PHE A 49 14.89 -1.88 3.63
N ALA A 50 15.43 -0.69 3.31
CA ALA A 50 16.87 -0.53 3.11
C ALA A 50 17.70 -0.85 4.37
N GLN A 51 17.18 -0.53 5.56
CA GLN A 51 17.84 -0.89 6.83
C GLN A 51 17.77 -2.40 7.05
N TYR A 52 16.63 -3.03 6.78
CA TYR A 52 16.49 -4.49 6.88
C TYR A 52 17.48 -5.22 5.95
N LEU A 53 17.62 -4.77 4.68
CA LEU A 53 18.61 -5.31 3.75
C LEU A 53 20.02 -5.26 4.35
N LYS A 54 20.41 -4.08 4.84
CA LYS A 54 21.73 -3.86 5.45
C LYS A 54 21.96 -4.75 6.65
N ASP A 55 21.00 -4.87 7.56
CA ASP A 55 21.10 -5.69 8.76
C ASP A 55 21.14 -7.19 8.45
N SER A 56 20.56 -7.58 7.31
CA SER A 56 20.62 -8.93 6.73
C SER A 56 21.90 -9.21 5.94
N GLY A 57 22.83 -8.25 5.86
CA GLY A 57 24.08 -8.40 5.09
C GLY A 57 23.87 -8.36 3.56
N VAL A 58 22.75 -7.82 3.10
CA VAL A 58 22.43 -7.68 1.67
C VAL A 58 22.78 -6.28 1.20
N SER A 59 23.62 -6.18 0.16
CA SER A 59 23.92 -4.92 -0.50
C SER A 59 23.24 -4.82 -1.87
N GLY A 60 22.94 -3.60 -2.32
CA GLY A 60 22.31 -3.33 -3.59
C GLY A 60 23.10 -2.29 -4.41
N GLU A 61 23.48 -2.66 -5.64
CA GLU A 61 24.08 -1.73 -6.62
C GLU A 61 23.00 -1.27 -7.61
N PRO A 62 22.72 0.05 -7.73
CA PRO A 62 21.71 0.54 -8.66
C PRO A 62 22.14 0.33 -10.11
N VAL A 63 21.23 -0.16 -10.94
CA VAL A 63 21.43 -0.42 -12.37
C VAL A 63 20.23 0.07 -13.17
N ALA A 64 20.48 0.73 -14.30
CA ALA A 64 19.41 1.17 -15.19
C ALA A 64 18.74 -0.05 -15.89
N PRO A 65 17.40 -0.07 -16.04
CA PRO A 65 16.68 -1.19 -16.64
C PRO A 65 17.17 -1.58 -18.04
N ASP A 66 17.59 -0.61 -18.84
CA ASP A 66 18.14 -0.81 -20.20
C ASP A 66 19.55 -1.43 -20.23
N LYS A 67 20.26 -1.48 -19.11
CA LYS A 67 21.59 -2.07 -18.97
C LYS A 67 21.57 -3.54 -18.52
N LEU A 68 20.40 -4.09 -18.24
CA LEU A 68 20.27 -5.48 -17.83
C LEU A 68 20.49 -6.42 -19.03
N THR A 69 21.38 -7.39 -18.87
CA THR A 69 21.73 -8.36 -19.91
C THR A 69 20.97 -9.68 -19.79
N ASP A 70 20.60 -10.06 -18.58
CA ASP A 70 20.04 -11.34 -18.18
C ASP A 70 18.58 -11.25 -17.67
N LEU A 71 18.05 -10.04 -17.58
CA LEU A 71 16.69 -9.76 -17.10
C LEU A 71 16.04 -8.68 -17.99
N THR A 72 14.78 -8.84 -18.30
CA THR A 72 13.92 -7.79 -18.89
C THR A 72 13.08 -7.15 -17.81
N VAL A 73 13.19 -5.83 -17.67
CA VAL A 73 12.38 -5.03 -16.73
C VAL A 73 11.89 -3.79 -17.47
N SER A 74 10.60 -3.54 -17.49
CA SER A 74 10.03 -2.38 -18.18
C SER A 74 8.66 -1.99 -17.65
N ILE A 75 8.29 -0.74 -17.88
CA ILE A 75 6.94 -0.20 -17.72
C ILE A 75 6.49 0.45 -19.03
N PRO A 76 5.20 0.40 -19.39
CA PRO A 76 4.69 1.15 -20.52
C PRO A 76 4.64 2.65 -20.20
N THR A 77 4.69 3.47 -21.25
CA THR A 77 4.50 4.92 -21.16
C THR A 77 3.15 5.27 -21.81
N PRO A 78 2.08 5.49 -21.03
CA PRO A 78 0.76 5.82 -21.57
C PRO A 78 0.77 7.15 -22.35
N PRO A 79 -0.23 7.42 -23.20
CA PRO A 79 -0.36 8.71 -23.89
C PRO A 79 -0.38 9.89 -22.90
N GLY A 80 0.41 10.93 -23.21
CA GLY A 80 0.54 12.12 -22.35
C GLY A 80 1.48 11.96 -21.16
N TRP A 81 2.11 10.79 -21.01
CA TRP A 81 3.21 10.59 -20.08
C TRP A 81 4.54 10.71 -20.81
N GLU A 82 5.56 11.15 -20.12
CA GLU A 82 6.91 11.33 -20.67
C GLU A 82 7.98 10.91 -19.63
N LYS A 83 9.16 10.54 -20.13
CA LYS A 83 10.33 10.34 -19.26
C LYS A 83 10.76 11.68 -18.69
N VAL A 84 11.03 11.70 -17.38
CA VAL A 84 11.47 12.91 -16.68
C VAL A 84 12.70 12.61 -15.84
N ASP A 85 13.66 13.50 -15.91
CA ASP A 85 14.83 13.49 -15.03
C ASP A 85 14.53 14.36 -13.80
N LYS A 86 14.74 13.81 -12.61
CA LYS A 86 14.56 14.54 -11.35
C LYS A 86 15.91 14.68 -10.65
N PRO A 87 16.33 15.89 -10.25
CA PRO A 87 17.67 16.14 -9.70
C PRO A 87 18.03 15.33 -8.44
N ASN A 88 17.01 14.92 -7.68
CA ASN A 88 17.18 14.20 -6.42
C ASN A 88 16.94 12.67 -6.55
N ILE A 89 16.83 12.16 -7.78
CA ILE A 89 16.61 10.74 -8.05
C ILE A 89 17.85 10.20 -8.78
N ALA A 90 18.25 8.99 -8.41
CA ALA A 90 19.40 8.36 -9.06
C ALA A 90 19.18 8.25 -10.58
N PRO A 91 20.17 8.57 -11.42
CA PRO A 91 20.03 8.53 -12.89
C PRO A 91 19.75 7.12 -13.44
N THR A 92 19.95 6.08 -12.63
CA THR A 92 19.59 4.70 -12.95
C THR A 92 18.08 4.41 -12.78
N THR A 93 17.32 5.32 -12.16
CA THR A 93 15.88 5.19 -11.98
C THR A 93 15.15 5.67 -13.23
N GLU A 94 14.37 4.81 -13.84
CA GLU A 94 13.44 5.26 -14.89
C GLU A 94 12.22 5.92 -14.24
N THR A 95 11.99 7.19 -14.55
CA THR A 95 10.82 7.93 -14.07
C THR A 95 10.00 8.41 -15.25
N ILE A 96 8.70 8.15 -15.21
CA ILE A 96 7.73 8.75 -16.13
C ILE A 96 6.70 9.55 -15.34
N ALA A 97 6.21 10.64 -15.94
CA ALA A 97 5.24 11.52 -15.31
C ALA A 97 4.23 12.04 -16.34
N LYS A 98 3.01 12.36 -15.89
CA LYS A 98 2.01 13.04 -16.68
C LYS A 98 2.23 14.56 -16.60
N ALA A 99 2.51 15.19 -17.75
CA ALA A 99 2.82 16.63 -17.83
C ALA A 99 3.91 17.08 -16.82
N GLY A 100 4.93 16.24 -16.59
CA GLY A 100 6.07 16.54 -15.70
C GLY A 100 5.78 16.59 -14.20
N LYS A 101 4.57 16.24 -13.77
CA LYS A 101 4.09 16.30 -12.37
C LYS A 101 3.53 14.95 -11.92
N LEU A 102 2.70 14.96 -10.88
CA LEU A 102 1.88 13.80 -10.50
C LEU A 102 0.73 13.63 -11.52
N PRO A 103 0.35 12.39 -11.83
CA PRO A 103 0.94 11.14 -11.33
C PRO A 103 2.33 10.85 -11.90
N THR A 104 3.12 10.09 -11.13
CA THR A 104 4.45 9.61 -11.54
C THR A 104 4.56 8.11 -11.35
N ALA A 105 5.35 7.45 -12.20
CA ALA A 105 5.80 6.08 -11.97
C ALA A 105 7.32 6.03 -11.99
N MET A 106 7.90 5.35 -11.00
CA MET A 106 9.34 5.16 -10.86
C MET A 106 9.66 3.68 -10.89
N LEU A 107 10.59 3.30 -11.74
CA LEU A 107 11.12 1.95 -11.85
C LEU A 107 12.58 1.96 -11.43
N MET A 108 12.88 1.24 -10.37
CA MET A 108 14.20 1.11 -9.77
C MET A 108 14.66 -0.33 -9.84
N VAL A 109 15.92 -0.55 -10.18
CA VAL A 109 16.54 -1.88 -10.20
C VAL A 109 17.87 -1.82 -9.47
N PHE A 110 18.12 -2.81 -8.63
CA PHE A 110 19.39 -3.00 -7.92
C PHE A 110 19.86 -4.44 -8.13
N LYS A 111 21.14 -4.61 -8.46
CA LYS A 111 21.81 -5.90 -8.32
C LYS A 111 21.99 -6.18 -6.84
N LEU A 112 21.56 -7.35 -6.37
CA LEU A 112 21.73 -7.74 -4.99
C LEU A 112 22.95 -8.66 -4.83
N ASP A 113 23.73 -8.39 -3.80
CA ASP A 113 24.83 -9.23 -3.34
C ASP A 113 24.62 -9.59 -1.86
N GLY A 114 24.95 -10.81 -1.48
CA GLY A 114 24.77 -11.35 -0.14
C GLY A 114 24.12 -12.73 -0.16
N ASP A 115 24.06 -13.37 1.01
CA ASP A 115 23.36 -14.64 1.20
C ASP A 115 21.99 -14.35 1.82
N PHE A 116 20.91 -14.60 1.08
CA PHE A 116 19.54 -14.32 1.52
C PHE A 116 18.53 -15.24 0.84
N ASP A 117 17.42 -15.50 1.53
CA ASP A 117 16.23 -16.08 0.93
C ASP A 117 15.35 -14.97 0.34
N ALA A 118 15.02 -15.06 -0.96
CA ALA A 118 14.25 -14.04 -1.65
C ALA A 118 12.78 -13.99 -1.16
N ALA A 119 12.22 -15.14 -0.74
CA ALA A 119 10.85 -15.21 -0.24
C ALA A 119 10.74 -14.64 1.18
N ASP A 120 11.79 -14.72 1.98
CA ASP A 120 11.83 -14.08 3.29
C ASP A 120 12.08 -12.57 3.16
N LEU A 121 13.04 -12.18 2.33
CA LEU A 121 13.40 -10.78 2.12
C LEU A 121 12.19 -9.95 1.63
N VAL A 122 11.42 -10.46 0.71
CA VAL A 122 10.28 -9.73 0.12
C VAL A 122 9.15 -9.47 1.12
N LYS A 123 9.05 -10.22 2.22
CA LYS A 123 8.06 -10.00 3.28
C LYS A 123 8.19 -8.63 3.95
N HIS A 124 9.38 -8.04 3.91
CA HIS A 124 9.69 -6.72 4.47
C HIS A 124 9.53 -5.58 3.44
N GLY A 125 9.25 -5.88 2.18
CA GLY A 125 9.18 -4.91 1.08
C GLY A 125 8.09 -3.84 1.23
N ASN A 126 7.08 -4.07 2.06
CA ASN A 126 5.99 -3.11 2.30
C ASN A 126 6.25 -2.17 3.49
N ALA A 127 7.38 -2.34 4.21
CA ALA A 127 7.66 -1.62 5.44
C ALA A 127 7.64 -0.09 5.26
N ASP A 128 8.32 0.42 4.23
CA ASP A 128 8.41 1.86 4.00
C ASP A 128 7.05 2.52 3.79
N ALA A 129 6.12 1.85 3.10
CA ALA A 129 4.77 2.35 2.90
C ALA A 129 4.01 2.43 4.23
N THR A 130 4.14 1.42 5.09
CA THR A 130 3.44 1.39 6.38
C THR A 130 4.00 2.41 7.39
N LEU A 131 5.23 2.87 7.20
CA LEU A 131 5.87 3.90 8.01
C LEU A 131 5.50 5.34 7.57
N ALA A 132 4.85 5.50 6.41
CA ALA A 132 4.46 6.82 5.91
C ALA A 132 3.38 7.46 6.79
N GLU A 133 3.40 8.79 6.86
CA GLU A 133 2.50 9.56 7.73
C GLU A 133 1.03 9.30 7.37
N ASN A 134 0.22 8.95 8.39
CA ASN A 134 -1.21 8.65 8.24
C ASN A 134 -1.51 7.60 7.15
N PHE A 135 -0.63 6.61 6.97
CA PHE A 135 -0.83 5.58 5.97
C PHE A 135 -2.16 4.85 6.17
N ARG A 136 -2.91 4.69 5.10
CA ARG A 136 -4.15 3.90 5.04
C ARG A 136 -4.01 2.84 3.96
N LEU A 137 -4.02 1.60 4.38
CA LEU A 137 -3.98 0.44 3.49
C LEU A 137 -5.28 0.34 2.67
N LEU A 138 -5.15 0.14 1.37
CA LEU A 138 -6.24 -0.17 0.44
C LEU A 138 -6.17 -1.62 -0.03
N ASP A 139 -4.98 -2.08 -0.45
CA ASP A 139 -4.74 -3.46 -0.87
C ASP A 139 -3.30 -3.88 -0.59
N GLN A 140 -3.08 -5.19 -0.45
CA GLN A 140 -1.74 -5.76 -0.34
C GLN A 140 -1.71 -7.21 -0.83
N SER A 141 -0.56 -7.64 -1.33
CA SER A 141 -0.35 -9.00 -1.82
C SER A 141 1.08 -9.46 -1.59
N GLY A 142 1.25 -10.70 -1.13
CA GLY A 142 2.53 -11.42 -1.11
C GLY A 142 2.63 -12.50 -2.20
N ALA A 143 1.71 -12.49 -3.18
CA ALA A 143 1.74 -13.45 -4.27
C ALA A 143 2.93 -13.19 -5.20
N ASN A 144 3.51 -14.26 -5.74
CA ASN A 144 4.56 -14.17 -6.74
C ASN A 144 4.12 -13.33 -7.94
N PHE A 145 5.04 -12.55 -8.48
CA PHE A 145 4.84 -11.76 -9.70
C PHE A 145 5.65 -12.36 -10.83
N HIS A 146 5.00 -12.82 -11.90
CA HIS A 146 5.62 -13.53 -13.02
C HIS A 146 6.54 -14.70 -12.60
N GLY A 147 6.16 -15.39 -11.50
CA GLY A 147 6.93 -16.53 -10.96
C GLY A 147 8.03 -16.14 -9.96
N PHE A 148 8.31 -14.86 -9.74
CA PHE A 148 9.31 -14.38 -8.77
C PHE A 148 8.68 -13.98 -7.43
N PRO A 149 9.38 -14.15 -6.30
CA PRO A 149 8.95 -13.63 -5.01
C PRO A 149 8.64 -12.12 -5.09
N SER A 150 7.49 -11.72 -4.54
CA SER A 150 7.00 -10.34 -4.67
C SER A 150 6.18 -9.92 -3.46
N SER A 151 6.24 -8.64 -3.13
CA SER A 151 5.28 -7.96 -2.27
C SER A 151 4.67 -6.76 -2.99
N MET A 152 3.42 -6.50 -2.71
CA MET A 152 2.71 -5.33 -3.23
C MET A 152 1.92 -4.69 -2.10
N ILE A 153 1.87 -3.38 -2.10
CA ILE A 153 1.02 -2.59 -1.22
C ILE A 153 0.44 -1.41 -1.99
N GLU A 154 -0.83 -1.18 -1.78
CA GLU A 154 -1.56 -0.02 -2.28
C GLU A 154 -2.19 0.72 -1.11
N GLY A 155 -2.11 2.03 -1.10
CA GLY A 155 -2.61 2.80 0.02
C GLY A 155 -2.59 4.30 -0.25
N SER A 156 -2.85 5.06 0.81
CA SER A 156 -2.74 6.51 0.77
C SER A 156 -2.04 7.01 2.03
N TYR A 157 -1.31 8.12 1.91
CA TYR A 157 -0.54 8.72 2.99
C TYR A 157 -0.45 10.24 2.83
N ASP A 158 -0.04 10.93 3.89
CA ASP A 158 0.12 12.39 3.85
C ASP A 158 1.58 12.75 3.61
N LEU A 159 1.81 13.71 2.71
CA LEU A 159 3.14 14.26 2.44
C LEU A 159 3.02 15.75 2.09
N ASN A 160 3.73 16.60 2.81
CA ASN A 160 3.76 18.07 2.59
C ASN A 160 2.35 18.70 2.51
N GLY A 161 1.42 18.24 3.34
CA GLY A 161 0.04 18.73 3.38
C GLY A 161 -0.85 18.25 2.25
N GLN A 162 -0.40 17.30 1.45
CA GLN A 162 -1.17 16.65 0.39
C GLN A 162 -1.47 15.20 0.74
N ARG A 163 -2.68 14.73 0.40
CA ARG A 163 -3.02 13.32 0.45
C ARG A 163 -2.61 12.65 -0.85
N LEU A 164 -1.68 11.70 -0.77
CA LEU A 164 -1.19 10.94 -1.91
C LEU A 164 -1.79 9.53 -1.92
N HIS A 165 -2.02 9.01 -3.10
CA HIS A 165 -2.28 7.60 -3.37
C HIS A 165 -1.00 6.97 -3.90
N THR A 166 -0.67 5.77 -3.46
CA THR A 166 0.52 5.03 -3.89
C THR A 166 0.20 3.57 -4.16
N TYR A 167 0.80 3.05 -5.23
CA TYR A 167 0.98 1.64 -5.48
C TYR A 167 2.47 1.35 -5.47
N ASN A 168 2.90 0.38 -4.69
CA ASN A 168 4.30 -0.04 -4.61
C ASN A 168 4.38 -1.57 -4.76
N ARG A 169 5.23 -2.03 -5.68
CA ARG A 169 5.54 -3.45 -5.84
C ARG A 169 7.03 -3.67 -5.85
N ILE A 170 7.48 -4.61 -5.01
CA ILE A 170 8.84 -5.11 -4.98
C ILE A 170 8.83 -6.54 -5.51
N VAL A 171 9.78 -6.85 -6.39
CA VAL A 171 10.01 -8.19 -6.96
C VAL A 171 11.46 -8.53 -6.75
N ILE A 172 11.76 -9.78 -6.37
CA ILE A 172 13.13 -10.29 -6.23
C ILE A 172 13.38 -11.37 -7.31
N PRO A 173 13.65 -10.95 -8.56
CA PRO A 173 13.92 -11.89 -9.64
C PRO A 173 15.37 -12.39 -9.62
N THR A 174 15.55 -13.57 -10.23
CA THR A 174 16.85 -14.10 -10.62
C THR A 174 16.95 -14.03 -12.14
N GLY A 175 18.01 -13.44 -12.64
CA GLY A 175 18.31 -13.37 -14.07
C GLY A 175 18.62 -14.74 -14.68
N SER A 176 18.75 -14.78 -16.00
CA SER A 176 19.07 -16.00 -16.75
C SER A 176 20.50 -16.51 -16.46
N ALA A 177 20.77 -17.74 -16.85
CA ALA A 177 22.12 -18.31 -16.83
C ALA A 177 23.06 -17.52 -17.79
N PRO A 178 24.40 -17.53 -17.58
CA PRO A 178 25.09 -18.32 -16.56
C PRO A 178 25.12 -17.71 -15.17
N ASP A 179 25.05 -16.36 -15.03
CA ASP A 179 25.37 -15.66 -13.78
C ASP A 179 24.25 -15.79 -12.72
N ARG A 180 22.99 -15.93 -13.19
CA ARG A 180 21.82 -16.02 -12.31
C ARG A 180 21.82 -14.91 -11.25
N GLN A 181 22.19 -13.69 -11.66
CA GLN A 181 22.21 -12.52 -10.78
C GLN A 181 20.86 -12.29 -10.13
N ARG A 182 20.83 -12.05 -8.83
CA ARG A 182 19.61 -11.66 -8.11
C ARG A 182 19.45 -10.15 -8.13
N TYR A 183 18.22 -9.71 -8.27
CA TYR A 183 17.88 -8.29 -8.35
C TYR A 183 16.77 -7.93 -7.36
N LEU A 184 16.72 -6.67 -7.00
CA LEU A 184 15.54 -6.03 -6.44
C LEU A 184 14.98 -5.11 -7.54
N VAL A 185 13.73 -5.34 -7.92
CA VAL A 185 13.00 -4.49 -8.86
C VAL A 185 11.84 -3.86 -8.12
N GLN A 186 11.76 -2.53 -8.13
CA GLN A 186 10.69 -1.80 -7.46
C GLN A 186 9.97 -0.89 -8.46
N LEU A 187 8.66 -1.06 -8.55
CA LEU A 187 7.75 -0.13 -9.21
C LEU A 187 6.98 0.65 -8.14
N ALA A 188 7.10 1.97 -8.16
CA ALA A 188 6.31 2.87 -7.34
C ALA A 188 5.50 3.82 -8.23
N VAL A 189 4.18 3.81 -8.10
CA VAL A 189 3.28 4.75 -8.78
C VAL A 189 2.63 5.64 -7.73
N THR A 190 2.72 6.96 -7.92
CA THR A 190 2.19 7.94 -6.97
C THR A 190 1.32 8.96 -7.69
N SER A 191 0.15 9.25 -7.14
CA SER A 191 -0.78 10.29 -7.61
C SER A 191 -1.32 11.10 -6.45
N LEU A 192 -1.97 12.24 -6.74
CA LEU A 192 -2.83 12.87 -5.74
C LEU A 192 -4.04 11.97 -5.48
N ALA A 193 -4.43 11.78 -4.21
CA ALA A 193 -5.55 10.90 -3.89
C ALA A 193 -6.87 11.36 -4.53
N GLU A 194 -7.08 12.68 -4.65
CA GLU A 194 -8.25 13.27 -5.32
C GLU A 194 -8.24 13.09 -6.86
N GLN A 195 -7.06 12.84 -7.46
CA GLN A 195 -6.88 12.60 -8.88
C GLN A 195 -6.72 11.11 -9.22
N ALA A 196 -6.71 10.22 -8.25
CA ALA A 196 -6.52 8.78 -8.47
C ALA A 196 -7.59 8.20 -9.41
N ALA A 197 -8.86 8.62 -9.27
CA ALA A 197 -9.94 8.14 -10.13
C ALA A 197 -9.85 8.66 -11.59
N PRO A 198 -9.62 9.96 -11.87
CA PRO A 198 -9.35 10.46 -13.22
C PRO A 198 -8.14 9.83 -13.90
N ASP A 199 -7.09 9.52 -13.14
CA ASP A 199 -5.84 8.94 -13.67
C ASP A 199 -5.81 7.40 -13.66
N ALA A 200 -6.88 6.76 -13.16
CA ALA A 200 -6.92 5.31 -12.93
C ALA A 200 -6.60 4.49 -14.19
N ALA A 201 -7.09 4.88 -15.36
CA ALA A 201 -6.86 4.13 -16.60
C ALA A 201 -5.36 4.08 -16.96
N ASP A 202 -4.65 5.20 -16.86
CA ASP A 202 -3.23 5.27 -17.15
C ASP A 202 -2.42 4.52 -16.08
N ILE A 203 -2.76 4.71 -14.80
CA ILE A 203 -2.11 4.04 -13.67
C ILE A 203 -2.26 2.51 -13.80
N GLN A 204 -3.46 2.02 -14.11
CA GLN A 204 -3.70 0.60 -14.34
C GLN A 204 -2.95 0.07 -15.56
N ALA A 205 -2.85 0.85 -16.65
CA ALA A 205 -2.05 0.47 -17.81
C ALA A 205 -0.56 0.28 -17.44
N ILE A 206 0.00 1.16 -16.60
CA ILE A 206 1.38 1.04 -16.09
C ILE A 206 1.53 -0.21 -15.22
N ILE A 207 0.63 -0.42 -14.26
CA ILE A 207 0.67 -1.54 -13.33
C ILE A 207 0.54 -2.88 -14.07
N HIS A 208 -0.42 -3.00 -14.98
CA HIS A 208 -0.65 -4.23 -15.75
C HIS A 208 0.42 -4.50 -16.79
N GLY A 209 1.02 -3.44 -17.35
CA GLY A 209 2.11 -3.56 -18.33
C GLY A 209 3.50 -3.66 -17.70
N PHE A 210 3.62 -3.58 -16.38
CA PHE A 210 4.88 -3.82 -15.69
C PHE A 210 5.38 -5.23 -15.97
N THR A 211 6.61 -5.33 -16.46
CA THR A 211 7.20 -6.60 -16.89
C THR A 211 8.49 -6.88 -16.13
N VAL A 212 8.62 -8.08 -15.62
CA VAL A 212 9.85 -8.66 -15.05
C VAL A 212 9.97 -10.09 -15.59
N ALA A 213 11.00 -10.37 -16.38
CA ALA A 213 11.21 -11.68 -16.98
C ALA A 213 12.70 -11.99 -17.15
N ALA A 214 13.14 -13.21 -16.88
CA ALA A 214 14.48 -13.68 -17.26
C ALA A 214 14.57 -13.73 -18.79
N LYS A 215 15.73 -13.37 -19.36
CA LYS A 215 15.97 -13.42 -20.83
C LYS A 215 16.32 -14.81 -21.29
#